data_c8346a590d22b240a1064418312b4a52
#
_entry.id   c8346a590d22b240a1064418312b4a52
#
_cell.length_a   1.000
_cell.length_b   1.000
_cell.length_c   1.000
_cell.angle_alpha   90.00
_cell.angle_beta   90.00
_cell.angle_gamma   90.00
#
_symmetry.space_group_name_H-M   'P 1'
#
loop_
_entity.id
_entity.type
_entity.pdbx_description
1 polymer ?
#
loop_
_entity_poly.entity_id
_entity_poly.type
_entity_poly.pdbx_seq_one_letter_code
_entity_poly.pdbx_strand_id
1 'polypeptide(L)'
;DLNDLYRRVINRNNRLKRLIQLNAPDIIVRNEKRMLQEAVDALIDNGRRGRAVTGANNRALKSLSDMLKGKQGRFRQNLLGKRVDYSGRSVIVVGPSLKIYQCGLPKEMAIELFRPFVMKKLVDDGAAHNIKQAKKMVEKGEAAVWDALEFVIKDHPVMLNRAPPLH
;
A
#
# COMPACT_ATOMS: atom_id res chain seq x y z
N ASP A 1 13.25 -2.81 10.18
CA ASP A 1 14.14 -1.66 10.40
C ASP A 1 13.80 -0.90 11.70
N LEU A 2 12.53 -0.57 11.94
CA LEU A 2 12.12 0.13 13.16
C LEU A 2 12.39 -0.67 14.44
N ASN A 3 12.20 -1.97 14.42
CA ASN A 3 12.49 -2.81 15.57
C ASN A 3 13.95 -2.70 16.01
N ASP A 4 14.88 -2.67 15.07
CA ASP A 4 16.31 -2.51 15.38
C ASP A 4 16.61 -1.14 15.97
N LEU A 5 16.01 -0.09 15.44
CA LEU A 5 16.16 1.27 15.97
C LEU A 5 15.60 1.41 17.39
N TYR A 6 14.40 0.87 17.64
CA TYR A 6 13.82 0.83 18.99
C TYR A 6 14.66 -0.01 19.96
N ARG A 7 15.13 -1.17 19.55
CA ARG A 7 15.99 -2.01 20.38
C ARG A 7 17.28 -1.29 20.78
N ARG A 8 17.89 -0.54 19.87
CA ARG A 8 19.09 0.27 20.18
C ARG A 8 18.79 1.31 21.25
N VAL A 9 17.68 2.03 21.15
CA VAL A 9 17.25 3.02 22.15
C VAL A 9 17.03 2.34 23.51
N ILE A 10 16.29 1.25 23.56
CA ILE A 10 15.99 0.53 24.79
C ILE A 10 17.27 -0.02 25.46
N ASN A 11 18.14 -0.65 24.68
CA ASN A 11 19.40 -1.21 25.19
C ASN A 11 20.31 -0.11 25.73
N ARG A 12 20.45 1.01 25.05
CA ARG A 12 21.23 2.15 25.51
C ARG A 12 20.65 2.77 26.78
N ASN A 13 19.34 2.90 26.85
CA ASN A 13 18.66 3.39 28.05
C ASN A 13 18.86 2.48 29.26
N ASN A 14 18.74 1.18 29.08
CA ASN A 14 18.95 0.20 30.15
C ASN A 14 20.40 0.21 30.64
N ARG A 15 21.35 0.31 29.70
CA ARG A 15 22.78 0.42 30.03
C ARG A 15 23.08 1.69 30.81
N LEU A 16 22.53 2.83 30.42
CA LEU A 16 22.68 4.10 31.12
C LEU A 16 22.11 4.02 32.55
N LYS A 17 20.90 3.47 32.72
CA LYS A 17 20.32 3.26 34.05
C LYS A 17 21.24 2.43 34.97
N ARG A 18 21.78 1.33 34.42
CA ARG A 18 22.68 0.46 35.15
C ARG A 18 23.99 1.18 35.58
N LEU A 19 24.56 1.99 34.68
CA LEU A 19 25.76 2.78 35.00
C LEU A 19 25.50 3.83 36.07
N ILE A 20 24.35 4.46 36.08
CA ILE A 20 23.95 5.42 37.14
C ILE A 20 23.78 4.70 38.47
N GLN A 21 23.15 3.53 38.50
CA GLN A 21 22.98 2.73 39.72
C GLN A 21 24.30 2.26 40.32
N LEU A 22 25.28 2.00 39.47
CA LEU A 22 26.63 1.57 39.90
C LEU A 22 27.55 2.74 40.25
N ASN A 23 27.08 3.98 40.26
CA ASN A 23 27.86 5.19 40.50
C ASN A 23 29.11 5.25 39.60
N ALA A 24 28.96 4.94 38.32
CA ALA A 24 30.05 4.99 37.37
C ALA A 24 30.64 6.41 37.22
N PRO A 25 31.92 6.57 36.81
CA PRO A 25 32.53 7.88 36.58
C PRO A 25 31.71 8.74 35.61
N ASP A 26 31.65 10.04 35.86
CA ASP A 26 30.89 11.01 35.06
C ASP A 26 31.20 10.97 33.57
N ILE A 27 32.46 10.74 33.20
CA ILE A 27 32.89 10.63 31.80
C ILE A 27 32.13 9.48 31.10
N ILE A 28 32.03 8.34 31.75
CA ILE A 28 31.34 7.16 31.20
C ILE A 28 29.84 7.43 31.09
N VAL A 29 29.24 8.03 32.09
CA VAL A 29 27.80 8.39 32.11
C VAL A 29 27.50 9.42 31.01
N ARG A 30 28.32 10.43 30.84
CA ARG A 30 28.17 11.43 29.77
C ARG A 30 28.27 10.81 28.37
N ASN A 31 29.22 9.91 28.18
CA ASN A 31 29.40 9.22 26.91
C ASN A 31 28.17 8.33 26.60
N GLU A 32 27.67 7.63 27.59
CA GLU A 32 26.48 6.79 27.40
C GLU A 32 25.21 7.61 27.13
N LYS A 33 25.06 8.77 27.78
CA LYS A 33 23.98 9.73 27.45
C LYS A 33 24.08 10.23 26.01
N ARG A 34 25.29 10.54 25.54
CA ARG A 34 25.52 10.93 24.14
C ARG A 34 25.12 9.81 23.18
N MET A 35 25.50 8.57 23.48
CA MET A 35 25.18 7.41 22.66
C MET A 35 23.66 7.13 22.64
N LEU A 36 22.98 7.32 23.77
CA LEU A 36 21.52 7.24 23.83
C LEU A 36 20.87 8.32 22.97
N GLN A 37 21.37 9.54 23.04
CA GLN A 37 20.87 10.63 22.19
C GLN A 37 21.05 10.33 20.70
N GLU A 38 22.19 9.79 20.31
CA GLU A 38 22.42 9.36 18.92
C GLU A 38 21.44 8.25 18.48
N ALA A 39 21.15 7.31 19.37
CA ALA A 39 20.17 6.27 19.07
C ALA A 39 18.74 6.83 18.88
N VAL A 40 18.35 7.80 19.70
CA VAL A 40 17.04 8.49 19.56
C VAL A 40 17.00 9.32 18.28
N ASP A 41 18.05 10.06 17.97
CA ASP A 41 18.13 10.83 16.73
C ASP A 41 18.03 9.92 15.49
N ALA A 42 18.67 8.77 15.51
CA ALA A 42 18.58 7.78 14.43
C ALA A 42 17.17 7.17 14.31
N LEU A 43 16.47 6.97 15.41
CA LEU A 43 15.09 6.49 15.39
C LEU A 43 14.14 7.49 14.73
N ILE A 44 14.33 8.77 15.00
CA ILE A 44 13.47 9.84 14.47
C ILE A 44 13.80 10.15 13.02
N ASP A 45 15.08 10.43 12.72
CA ASP A 45 15.55 10.76 11.37
C ASP A 45 16.98 10.23 11.16
N ASN A 46 17.09 9.01 10.69
CA ASN A 46 18.39 8.35 10.49
C ASN A 46 19.21 9.02 9.39
N GLY A 47 20.43 9.37 9.69
CA GLY A 47 21.37 10.01 8.76
C GLY A 47 21.30 11.53 8.72
N ARG A 48 20.45 12.18 9.50
CA ARG A 48 20.41 13.64 9.58
C ARG A 48 21.64 14.24 10.25
N ARG A 49 22.13 13.57 11.27
CA ARG A 49 23.36 13.98 12.00
C ARG A 49 24.43 12.92 11.84
N GLY A 50 25.32 13.12 10.87
CA GLY A 50 26.44 12.24 10.65
C GLY A 50 26.09 10.97 9.90
N ARG A 51 26.82 9.90 10.17
CA ARG A 51 26.69 8.64 9.45
C ARG A 51 25.41 7.91 9.85
N ALA A 52 24.64 7.49 8.86
CA ALA A 52 23.42 6.72 9.08
C ALA A 52 23.72 5.36 9.74
N VAL A 53 22.83 4.93 10.64
CA VAL A 53 22.85 3.57 11.18
C VAL A 53 22.44 2.59 10.06
N THR A 54 23.26 1.58 9.87
CA THR A 54 23.07 0.57 8.82
C THR A 54 22.68 -0.79 9.40
N GLY A 55 21.91 -1.55 8.65
CA GLY A 55 21.63 -2.95 8.91
C GLY A 55 22.56 -3.88 8.14
N ALA A 56 22.10 -5.09 7.89
CA ALA A 56 22.80 -6.04 7.03
C ALA A 56 23.04 -5.44 5.63
N ASN A 57 24.17 -5.78 5.01
CA ASN A 57 24.59 -5.28 3.69
C ASN A 57 24.80 -3.75 3.59
N ASN A 58 25.19 -3.10 4.68
CA ASN A 58 25.43 -1.65 4.71
C ASN A 58 24.27 -0.76 4.23
N ARG A 59 23.05 -1.28 4.23
CA ARG A 59 21.85 -0.53 3.90
C ARG A 59 21.44 0.33 5.10
N ALA A 60 21.21 1.62 4.89
CA ALA A 60 20.67 2.51 5.92
C ALA A 60 19.28 2.05 6.37
N LEU A 61 19.06 2.00 7.68
CA LEU A 61 17.77 1.65 8.25
C LEU A 61 16.75 2.78 8.04
N LYS A 62 15.52 2.42 7.73
CA LYS A 62 14.43 3.38 7.60
C LYS A 62 13.95 3.84 8.98
N SER A 63 14.09 5.14 9.23
CA SER A 63 13.61 5.81 10.44
C SER A 63 12.12 6.18 10.36
N LEU A 64 11.57 6.72 11.45
CA LEU A 64 10.20 7.22 11.49
C LEU A 64 9.94 8.31 10.45
N SER A 65 10.90 9.21 10.27
CA SER A 65 10.83 10.29 9.26
C SER A 65 10.75 9.73 7.83
N ASP A 66 11.50 8.67 7.54
CA ASP A 66 11.51 8.04 6.21
C ASP A 66 10.18 7.36 5.86
N MET A 67 9.38 7.01 6.87
CA MET A 67 8.03 6.48 6.65
C MET A 67 7.04 7.55 6.18
N LEU A 68 7.34 8.82 6.40
CA LEU A 68 6.50 9.95 6.02
C LEU A 68 6.95 10.60 4.71
N LYS A 69 8.27 10.54 4.42
CA LYS A 69 8.92 11.19 3.28
C LYS A 69 8.80 10.37 1.98
N GLY A 70 8.90 11.09 0.88
CA GLY A 70 9.09 10.52 -0.45
C GLY A 70 7.83 9.94 -1.08
N LYS A 71 8.00 9.29 -2.23
CA LYS A 71 6.89 8.72 -3.03
C LYS A 71 6.16 7.59 -2.30
N GLN A 72 6.86 6.83 -1.48
CA GLN A 72 6.32 5.71 -0.71
C GLN A 72 5.96 6.09 0.73
N GLY A 73 6.15 7.37 1.09
CA GLY A 73 5.78 7.88 2.39
C GLY A 73 4.26 8.03 2.55
N ARG A 74 3.83 8.11 3.80
CA ARG A 74 2.40 8.18 4.15
C ARG A 74 1.68 9.37 3.50
N PHE A 75 2.32 10.52 3.39
CA PHE A 75 1.71 11.69 2.79
C PHE A 75 1.38 11.48 1.31
N ARG A 76 2.33 11.03 0.52
CA ARG A 76 2.13 10.85 -0.92
C ARG A 76 1.39 9.58 -1.28
N GLN A 77 1.56 8.50 -0.52
CA GLN A 77 0.98 7.20 -0.84
C GLN A 77 -0.44 7.02 -0.30
N ASN A 78 -0.75 7.55 0.89
CA ASN A 78 -1.99 7.25 1.59
C ASN A 78 -2.86 8.47 1.91
N LEU A 79 -2.28 9.67 1.96
CA LEU A 79 -3.01 10.89 2.32
C LEU A 79 -3.45 11.69 1.09
N LEU A 80 -2.53 12.00 0.18
CA LEU A 80 -2.83 12.75 -1.05
C LEU A 80 -3.53 11.91 -2.12
N GLY A 81 -3.46 10.60 -2.00
CA GLY A 81 -4.15 9.66 -2.86
C GLY A 81 -4.32 8.34 -2.16
N LYS A 82 -5.46 7.70 -2.33
CA LYS A 82 -5.78 6.40 -1.74
C LYS A 82 -6.11 5.40 -2.84
N ARG A 83 -5.89 4.13 -2.56
CA ARG A 83 -6.46 3.06 -3.38
C ARG A 83 -7.96 3.00 -3.11
N VAL A 84 -8.72 2.90 -4.16
CA VAL A 84 -10.18 2.82 -4.09
C VAL A 84 -10.66 1.52 -4.74
N ASP A 85 -11.81 1.04 -4.29
CA ASP A 85 -12.46 -0.11 -4.87
C ASP A 85 -13.08 0.25 -6.24
N TYR A 86 -13.43 -0.76 -7.02
CA TYR A 86 -13.99 -0.62 -8.37
C TYR A 86 -13.11 0.19 -9.32
N SER A 87 -11.83 0.05 -9.20
CA SER A 87 -10.84 0.72 -10.05
C SER A 87 -9.77 -0.24 -10.52
N GLY A 88 -9.21 0.04 -11.69
CA GLY A 88 -8.16 -0.76 -12.28
C GLY A 88 -7.25 0.09 -13.13
N ARG A 89 -6.12 -0.48 -13.52
CA ARG A 89 -5.11 0.18 -14.34
C ARG A 89 -4.61 -0.76 -15.43
N SER A 90 -4.54 -0.25 -16.66
CA SER A 90 -4.01 -0.99 -17.80
C SER A 90 -3.33 -0.05 -18.78
N VAL A 91 -2.67 -0.60 -19.77
CA VAL A 91 -2.17 0.16 -20.91
C VAL A 91 -3.33 0.61 -21.79
N ILE A 92 -3.16 1.73 -22.44
CA ILE A 92 -4.12 2.26 -23.40
C ILE A 92 -3.61 2.08 -24.83
N VAL A 93 -4.51 1.66 -25.71
CA VAL A 93 -4.26 1.46 -27.13
C VAL A 93 -5.36 2.12 -27.94
N VAL A 94 -5.13 2.33 -29.22
CA VAL A 94 -6.14 2.86 -30.13
C VAL A 94 -7.25 1.85 -30.38
N GLY A 95 -8.49 2.34 -30.54
CA GLY A 95 -9.67 1.53 -30.87
C GLY A 95 -10.50 2.20 -31.96
N PRO A 96 -10.08 2.11 -33.24
CA PRO A 96 -10.71 2.87 -34.31
C PRO A 96 -12.18 2.50 -34.59
N SER A 97 -12.58 1.30 -34.17
CA SER A 97 -13.98 0.83 -34.28
C SER A 97 -14.91 1.34 -33.18
N LEU A 98 -14.35 1.93 -32.12
CA LEU A 98 -15.13 2.45 -31.00
C LEU A 98 -15.66 3.85 -31.29
N LYS A 99 -16.88 4.12 -30.85
CA LYS A 99 -17.45 5.47 -30.87
C LYS A 99 -16.78 6.34 -29.79
N ILE A 100 -16.88 7.65 -29.93
CA ILE A 100 -16.21 8.61 -29.02
C ILE A 100 -16.60 8.46 -27.54
N TYR A 101 -17.79 7.96 -27.29
CA TYR A 101 -18.30 7.72 -25.94
C TYR A 101 -18.11 6.27 -25.44
N GLN A 102 -17.42 5.44 -26.22
CA GLN A 102 -17.16 4.05 -25.91
C GLN A 102 -15.70 3.83 -25.55
N CYS A 103 -15.46 2.93 -24.60
CA CYS A 103 -14.15 2.37 -24.32
C CYS A 103 -14.21 0.84 -24.30
N GLY A 104 -13.14 0.22 -24.72
CA GLY A 104 -12.97 -1.24 -24.61
C GLY A 104 -12.17 -1.58 -23.38
N LEU A 105 -12.67 -2.50 -22.56
CA LEU A 105 -11.98 -3.05 -21.42
C LEU A 105 -11.64 -4.53 -21.66
N PRO A 106 -10.48 -5.01 -21.17
CA PRO A 106 -10.21 -6.44 -21.14
C PRO A 106 -11.29 -7.17 -20.32
N LYS A 107 -11.76 -8.31 -20.84
CA LYS A 107 -12.82 -9.10 -20.18
C LYS A 107 -12.52 -9.42 -18.73
N GLU A 108 -11.29 -9.82 -18.45
CA GLU A 108 -10.80 -10.14 -17.10
C GLU A 108 -10.86 -8.95 -16.15
N MET A 109 -10.51 -7.77 -16.64
CA MET A 109 -10.62 -6.54 -15.85
C MET A 109 -12.10 -6.18 -15.63
N ALA A 110 -12.93 -6.27 -16.64
CA ALA A 110 -14.35 -5.96 -16.54
C ALA A 110 -15.06 -6.87 -15.54
N ILE A 111 -14.77 -8.16 -15.54
CA ILE A 111 -15.39 -9.10 -14.58
C ILE A 111 -15.01 -8.78 -13.14
N GLU A 112 -13.78 -8.37 -12.89
CA GLU A 112 -13.33 -7.98 -11.53
C GLU A 112 -13.98 -6.66 -11.08
N LEU A 113 -14.06 -5.67 -11.96
CA LEU A 113 -14.68 -4.38 -11.63
C LEU A 113 -16.17 -4.50 -11.32
N PHE A 114 -16.89 -5.33 -12.07
CA PHE A 114 -18.33 -5.50 -11.95
C PHE A 114 -18.75 -6.79 -11.21
N ARG A 115 -17.83 -7.43 -10.53
CA ARG A 115 -18.07 -8.71 -9.84
C ARG A 115 -19.33 -8.73 -8.95
N PRO A 116 -19.57 -7.77 -8.05
CA PRO A 116 -20.78 -7.76 -7.22
C PRO A 116 -22.07 -7.66 -8.03
N PHE A 117 -22.07 -6.84 -9.06
CA PHE A 117 -23.23 -6.65 -9.93
C PHE A 117 -23.54 -7.89 -10.76
N VAL A 118 -22.49 -8.55 -11.26
CA VAL A 118 -22.61 -9.82 -11.99
C VAL A 118 -23.12 -10.92 -11.08
N MET A 119 -22.61 -11.04 -9.88
CA MET A 119 -23.09 -12.03 -8.90
C MET A 119 -24.55 -11.80 -8.54
N LYS A 120 -24.96 -10.56 -8.33
CA LYS A 120 -26.36 -10.21 -8.09
C LYS A 120 -27.23 -10.62 -9.27
N LYS A 121 -26.84 -10.27 -10.49
CA LYS A 121 -27.59 -10.62 -11.71
C LYS A 121 -27.76 -12.14 -11.89
N LEU A 122 -26.70 -12.92 -11.62
CA LEU A 122 -26.76 -14.37 -11.69
C LEU A 122 -27.74 -14.97 -10.68
N VAL A 123 -27.83 -14.40 -9.49
CA VAL A 123 -28.84 -14.84 -8.50
C VAL A 123 -30.24 -14.41 -8.88
N ASP A 124 -30.40 -13.19 -9.35
CA ASP A 124 -31.72 -12.66 -9.77
C ASP A 124 -32.31 -13.42 -10.98
N ASP A 125 -31.48 -13.85 -11.92
CA ASP A 125 -31.89 -14.64 -13.10
C ASP A 125 -32.05 -16.13 -12.78
N GLY A 126 -31.78 -16.57 -11.55
CA GLY A 126 -31.88 -17.94 -11.14
C GLY A 126 -30.80 -18.89 -11.65
N ALA A 127 -29.73 -18.35 -12.29
CA ALA A 127 -28.57 -19.13 -12.72
C ALA A 127 -27.73 -19.63 -11.52
N ALA A 128 -27.76 -18.89 -10.42
CA ALA A 128 -27.17 -19.28 -9.16
C ALA A 128 -28.22 -19.25 -8.04
N HIS A 129 -28.16 -20.22 -7.13
CA HIS A 129 -29.10 -20.30 -6.01
C HIS A 129 -28.72 -19.40 -4.85
N ASN A 130 -27.43 -19.09 -4.72
CA ASN A 130 -26.89 -18.22 -3.69
C ASN A 130 -25.60 -17.51 -4.13
N ILE A 131 -25.18 -16.52 -3.36
CA ILE A 131 -23.98 -15.73 -3.64
C ILE A 131 -22.71 -16.60 -3.69
N LYS A 132 -22.63 -17.63 -2.87
CA LYS A 132 -21.47 -18.55 -2.84
C LYS A 132 -21.33 -19.33 -4.14
N GLN A 133 -22.44 -19.77 -4.71
CA GLN A 133 -22.46 -20.43 -6.01
C GLN A 133 -22.13 -19.45 -7.14
N ALA A 134 -22.73 -18.24 -7.11
CA ALA A 134 -22.42 -17.18 -8.06
C ALA A 134 -20.92 -16.84 -8.08
N LYS A 135 -20.28 -16.75 -6.92
CA LYS A 135 -18.83 -16.54 -6.81
C LYS A 135 -18.02 -17.64 -7.49
N LYS A 136 -18.39 -18.90 -7.28
CA LYS A 136 -17.73 -20.04 -7.94
C LYS A 136 -17.90 -20.02 -9.45
N MET A 137 -19.10 -19.65 -9.94
CA MET A 137 -19.36 -19.51 -11.37
C MET A 137 -18.49 -18.42 -12.01
N VAL A 138 -18.34 -17.28 -11.35
CA VAL A 138 -17.46 -16.18 -11.80
C VAL A 138 -16.01 -16.65 -11.85
N GLU A 139 -15.52 -17.36 -10.83
CA GLU A 139 -14.16 -17.89 -10.77
C GLU A 139 -13.88 -18.91 -11.89
N LYS A 140 -14.87 -19.70 -12.27
CA LYS A 140 -14.77 -20.65 -13.38
C LYS A 140 -14.90 -20.03 -14.76
N GLY A 141 -15.45 -18.82 -14.87
CA GLY A 141 -15.69 -18.14 -16.14
C GLY A 141 -16.75 -18.80 -17.02
N GLU A 142 -17.85 -19.26 -16.43
CA GLU A 142 -18.95 -19.90 -17.15
C GLU A 142 -19.62 -18.94 -18.14
N ALA A 143 -20.23 -19.46 -19.20
CA ALA A 143 -20.85 -18.64 -20.25
C ALA A 143 -21.92 -17.67 -19.72
N ALA A 144 -22.73 -18.12 -18.75
CA ALA A 144 -23.72 -17.28 -18.10
C ALA A 144 -23.15 -16.04 -17.40
N VAL A 145 -21.92 -16.11 -16.93
CA VAL A 145 -21.23 -14.98 -16.31
C VAL A 145 -20.95 -13.88 -17.32
N TRP A 146 -20.53 -14.24 -18.51
CA TRP A 146 -20.25 -13.28 -19.59
C TRP A 146 -21.53 -12.60 -20.11
N ASP A 147 -22.62 -13.33 -20.20
CA ASP A 147 -23.94 -12.78 -20.59
C ASP A 147 -24.42 -11.79 -19.51
N ALA A 148 -24.29 -12.15 -18.24
CA ALA A 148 -24.61 -11.28 -17.12
C ALA A 148 -23.74 -10.02 -17.10
N LEU A 149 -22.43 -10.16 -17.39
CA LEU A 149 -21.52 -9.02 -17.51
C LEU A 149 -21.94 -8.08 -18.64
N GLU A 150 -22.26 -8.61 -19.81
CA GLU A 150 -22.71 -7.80 -20.94
C GLU A 150 -23.97 -7.01 -20.61
N PHE A 151 -24.90 -7.60 -19.89
CA PHE A 151 -26.09 -6.91 -19.42
C PHE A 151 -25.75 -5.79 -18.43
N VAL A 152 -24.92 -6.08 -17.45
CA VAL A 152 -24.57 -5.13 -16.37
C VAL A 152 -23.83 -3.90 -16.91
N ILE A 153 -22.90 -4.06 -17.85
CA ILE A 153 -22.09 -2.95 -18.35
C ILE A 153 -22.90 -1.91 -19.14
N LYS A 154 -24.08 -2.25 -19.65
CA LYS A 154 -24.92 -1.30 -20.43
C LYS A 154 -25.33 -0.08 -19.61
N ASP A 155 -25.61 -0.28 -18.33
CA ASP A 155 -26.13 0.76 -17.44
C ASP A 155 -25.09 1.33 -16.48
N HIS A 156 -23.83 0.90 -16.59
CA HIS A 156 -22.76 1.32 -15.69
C HIS A 156 -21.61 1.96 -16.47
N PRO A 157 -21.65 3.28 -16.68
CA PRO A 157 -20.53 3.99 -17.31
C PRO A 157 -19.29 3.96 -16.42
N VAL A 158 -18.11 3.98 -17.04
CA VAL A 158 -16.82 4.04 -16.37
C VAL A 158 -16.21 5.42 -16.53
N MET A 159 -15.43 5.84 -15.52
CA MET A 159 -14.65 7.05 -15.60
C MET A 159 -13.21 6.68 -16.01
N LEU A 160 -12.75 7.28 -17.10
CA LEU A 160 -11.39 7.07 -17.58
C LEU A 160 -10.48 8.21 -17.13
N ASN A 161 -9.27 7.86 -16.71
CA ASN A 161 -8.23 8.81 -16.38
C ASN A 161 -6.90 8.40 -17.01
N ARG A 162 -6.17 9.35 -17.57
CA ARG A 162 -4.81 9.16 -18.05
C ARG A 162 -3.83 9.91 -17.14
N ALA A 163 -2.77 9.25 -16.71
CA ALA A 163 -1.70 9.89 -15.94
C ALA A 163 -0.54 10.33 -16.89
N PRO A 164 0.02 11.54 -16.74
CA PRO A 164 -0.44 12.62 -15.86
C PRO A 164 -1.80 13.17 -16.29
N PRO A 165 -2.64 13.66 -15.33
CA PRO A 165 -3.94 14.21 -15.70
C PRO A 165 -3.76 15.43 -16.59
N LEU A 166 -4.50 15.47 -17.69
CA LEU A 166 -4.59 16.64 -18.55
C LEU A 166 -5.60 17.61 -17.90
N HIS A 167 -5.18 18.84 -17.75
CA HIS A 167 -6.06 19.91 -17.28
C HIS A 167 -7.02 20.35 -18.37
#